data_bbd7a403936621d38f3df8a99f60eb75
#
_entry.id   bbd7a403936621d38f3df8a99f60eb75
#
_cell.length_a   1.000
_cell.length_b   1.000
_cell.length_c   1.000
_cell.angle_alpha   90.00
_cell.angle_beta   90.00
_cell.angle_gamma   90.00
#
_symmetry.space_group_name_H-M   'P 1'
#
loop_
_entity.id
_entity.type
_entity.pdbx_description
1 polymer ?
#
loop_
_entity_poly.entity_id
_entity_poly.type
_entity_poly.pdbx_seq_one_letter_code
_entity_poly.pdbx_strand_id
1 'polypeptide(L)'
;MLDGLAVPERQVLAWLQPTRPEHFRPDVFPVFNLLVDEGRFYGFPVFGVPGFKFGKYHHLEEIVDPETADREAHDYDEKLLRDFAERYFPGGCGPTMDLQTCMFTNTPDNHFVLDLHPDYPQVSFASPCSGHGYKFASVIGEVMADLAETGITRHDISLFRLDRLTQPSRRPSAMPDFPARSTDGEAYEQNSHSRSFPRVPDVRPFW
;
A
#
# COMPACT_ATOMS: atom_id res chain seq x y z
N MET A 1 -25.35 -1.75 3.84
CA MET A 1 -24.82 -0.37 3.91
C MET A 1 -23.55 -0.20 3.06
N LEU A 2 -22.54 -1.06 3.19
CA LEU A 2 -21.31 -1.00 2.37
C LEU A 2 -21.35 -1.92 1.14
N ASP A 3 -22.48 -2.49 0.79
CA ASP A 3 -22.63 -3.34 -0.39
C ASP A 3 -22.28 -2.56 -1.67
N GLY A 4 -21.36 -3.12 -2.46
CA GLY A 4 -20.80 -2.45 -3.63
C GLY A 4 -19.84 -1.27 -3.36
N LEU A 5 -19.64 -0.87 -2.08
CA LEU A 5 -18.75 0.22 -1.68
C LEU A 5 -17.45 -0.27 -1.03
N ALA A 6 -17.35 -1.55 -0.74
CA ALA A 6 -16.16 -2.20 -0.18
C ALA A 6 -15.89 -3.46 -1.01
N VAL A 7 -15.07 -3.32 -2.05
CA VAL A 7 -14.87 -4.33 -3.08
C VAL A 7 -13.55 -5.07 -2.84
N PRO A 8 -13.60 -6.39 -2.54
CA PRO A 8 -12.40 -7.19 -2.38
C PRO A 8 -11.69 -7.42 -3.72
N GLU A 9 -10.38 -7.25 -3.71
CA GLU A 9 -9.50 -7.41 -4.87
C GLU A 9 -8.30 -8.26 -4.48
N ARG A 10 -8.05 -9.33 -5.25
CA ARG A 10 -6.92 -10.25 -5.01
C ARG A 10 -5.60 -9.54 -5.26
N GLN A 11 -4.64 -9.74 -4.35
CA GLN A 11 -3.29 -9.21 -4.42
C GLN A 11 -2.28 -10.32 -4.23
N VAL A 12 -1.08 -10.14 -4.80
CA VAL A 12 0.05 -11.04 -4.58
C VAL A 12 1.30 -10.26 -4.22
N LEU A 13 2.06 -10.79 -3.25
CA LEU A 13 3.37 -10.30 -2.85
C LEU A 13 4.42 -11.36 -3.12
N ALA A 14 5.60 -10.91 -3.50
CA ALA A 14 6.76 -11.77 -3.69
C ALA A 14 7.86 -11.49 -2.67
N TRP A 15 8.57 -12.54 -2.28
CA TRP A 15 9.89 -12.49 -1.64
C TRP A 15 10.88 -13.18 -2.55
N LEU A 16 11.82 -12.41 -3.10
CA LEU A 16 12.89 -12.95 -3.92
C LEU A 16 14.21 -12.94 -3.15
N GLN A 17 15.02 -13.95 -3.34
CA GLN A 17 16.38 -13.97 -2.79
C GLN A 17 17.24 -12.96 -3.55
N PRO A 18 17.79 -11.90 -2.92
CA PRO A 18 18.68 -11.00 -3.61
C PRO A 18 19.96 -11.69 -4.07
N THR A 19 20.37 -11.46 -5.31
CA THR A 19 21.68 -11.88 -5.83
C THR A 19 22.82 -10.98 -5.35
N ARG A 20 22.46 -9.77 -4.88
CA ARG A 20 23.36 -8.80 -4.24
C ARG A 20 22.77 -8.31 -2.91
N PRO A 21 22.75 -9.16 -1.87
CA PRO A 21 22.05 -8.88 -0.61
C PRO A 21 22.57 -7.62 0.09
N GLU A 22 23.82 -7.23 -0.13
CA GLU A 22 24.42 -6.01 0.43
C GLU A 22 23.70 -4.74 -0.01
N HIS A 23 23.03 -4.75 -1.18
CA HIS A 23 22.27 -3.61 -1.69
C HIS A 23 20.83 -3.53 -1.15
N PHE A 24 20.34 -4.58 -0.51
CA PHE A 24 18.95 -4.67 -0.03
C PHE A 24 18.83 -4.64 1.48
N ARG A 25 19.87 -4.25 2.19
CA ARG A 25 19.85 -4.08 3.65
C ARG A 25 19.11 -2.80 4.05
N PRO A 26 18.49 -2.74 5.24
CA PRO A 26 17.72 -1.57 5.69
C PRO A 26 18.51 -0.26 5.80
N ASP A 27 19.83 -0.35 5.96
CA ASP A 27 20.73 0.82 6.06
C ASP A 27 21.12 1.42 4.71
N VAL A 28 20.83 0.72 3.59
CA VAL A 28 21.18 1.18 2.23
C VAL A 28 19.99 1.19 1.29
N PHE A 29 18.95 0.39 1.54
CA PHE A 29 17.78 0.28 0.69
C PHE A 29 16.53 0.81 1.40
N PRO A 30 15.87 1.85 0.89
CA PRO A 30 14.69 2.39 1.52
C PRO A 30 13.44 1.53 1.24
N VAL A 31 12.41 1.71 2.05
CA VAL A 31 11.04 1.37 1.63
C VAL A 31 10.69 2.26 0.43
N PHE A 32 10.11 1.67 -0.61
CA PHE A 32 9.77 2.41 -1.82
C PHE A 32 8.30 2.27 -2.21
N ASN A 33 7.84 3.27 -2.94
CA ASN A 33 6.61 3.28 -3.68
C ASN A 33 6.94 3.91 -5.04
N LEU A 34 6.96 3.09 -6.08
CA LEU A 34 7.47 3.44 -7.40
C LEU A 34 6.35 3.38 -8.43
N LEU A 35 6.13 4.49 -9.13
CA LEU A 35 5.22 4.57 -10.26
C LEU A 35 6.02 4.47 -11.56
N VAL A 36 5.71 3.47 -12.36
CA VAL A 36 6.34 3.17 -13.66
C VAL A 36 5.25 2.89 -14.69
N ASP A 37 5.62 2.71 -15.94
CA ASP A 37 4.67 2.46 -17.03
C ASP A 37 3.82 1.19 -16.80
N GLU A 38 4.39 0.17 -16.15
CA GLU A 38 3.72 -1.10 -15.83
C GLU A 38 2.77 -1.00 -14.62
N GLY A 39 2.76 0.14 -13.93
CA GLY A 39 1.90 0.40 -12.79
C GLY A 39 2.66 0.88 -11.55
N ARG A 40 1.99 0.76 -10.40
CA ARG A 40 2.52 1.22 -9.11
C ARG A 40 2.98 0.04 -8.28
N PHE A 41 4.27 0.01 -7.95
CA PHE A 41 4.88 -1.02 -7.14
C PHE A 41 5.36 -0.48 -5.79
N TYR A 42 5.36 -1.32 -4.79
CA TYR A 42 5.89 -1.02 -3.47
C TYR A 42 6.76 -2.15 -2.96
N GLY A 43 7.72 -1.83 -2.11
CA GLY A 43 8.58 -2.86 -1.55
C GLY A 43 9.44 -2.37 -0.40
N PHE A 44 10.16 -3.33 0.16
CA PHE A 44 10.87 -3.19 1.41
C PHE A 44 12.28 -3.76 1.30
N PRO A 45 13.25 -3.26 2.08
CA PRO A 45 14.53 -3.92 2.25
C PRO A 45 14.33 -5.33 2.84
N VAL A 46 15.38 -6.12 2.85
CA VAL A 46 15.41 -7.38 3.61
C VAL A 46 15.38 -7.04 5.10
N PHE A 47 14.23 -7.28 5.73
CA PHE A 47 14.00 -6.95 7.14
C PHE A 47 13.12 -8.02 7.81
N GLY A 48 13.61 -8.59 8.90
CA GLY A 48 12.91 -9.63 9.66
C GLY A 48 12.86 -10.96 8.92
N VAL A 49 11.94 -11.07 7.96
CA VAL A 49 11.83 -12.23 7.05
C VAL A 49 12.88 -12.09 5.94
N PRO A 50 13.67 -13.16 5.63
CA PRO A 50 14.59 -13.12 4.52
C PRO A 50 13.89 -12.86 3.18
N GLY A 51 14.58 -12.16 2.27
CA GLY A 51 14.09 -11.88 0.92
C GLY A 51 13.75 -10.41 0.68
N PHE A 52 13.90 -9.98 -0.57
CA PHE A 52 13.43 -8.71 -1.07
C PHE A 52 11.92 -8.80 -1.28
N LYS A 53 11.16 -8.13 -0.43
CA LYS A 53 9.70 -8.15 -0.42
C LYS A 53 9.13 -7.01 -1.24
N PHE A 54 8.22 -7.32 -2.17
CA PHE A 54 7.52 -6.30 -2.95
C PHE A 54 6.20 -6.82 -3.52
N GLY A 55 5.37 -5.90 -4.03
CA GLY A 55 4.12 -6.18 -4.69
C GLY A 55 3.72 -5.06 -5.64
N LYS A 56 2.73 -5.31 -6.47
CA LYS A 56 2.09 -4.31 -7.33
C LYS A 56 0.74 -3.92 -6.73
N TYR A 57 0.45 -2.63 -6.63
CA TYR A 57 -0.90 -2.16 -6.32
C TYR A 57 -1.85 -2.58 -7.44
N HIS A 58 -3.03 -3.07 -7.05
CA HIS A 58 -4.04 -3.55 -7.99
C HIS A 58 -3.48 -4.62 -8.93
N HIS A 59 -2.76 -5.57 -8.36
CA HIS A 59 -1.96 -6.63 -9.00
C HIS A 59 -2.41 -6.98 -10.43
N LEU A 60 -3.58 -7.65 -10.58
CA LEU A 60 -4.27 -7.94 -11.85
C LEU A 60 -5.69 -7.36 -11.91
N GLU A 61 -6.05 -6.49 -10.95
CA GLU A 61 -7.38 -5.89 -10.82
C GLU A 61 -8.51 -6.94 -10.68
N GLU A 62 -8.17 -8.10 -10.12
CA GLU A 62 -9.07 -9.22 -9.98
C GLU A 62 -10.01 -9.03 -8.79
N ILE A 63 -11.27 -8.70 -9.06
CA ILE A 63 -12.32 -8.62 -8.04
C ILE A 63 -12.73 -10.03 -7.65
N VAL A 64 -12.80 -10.29 -6.36
CA VAL A 64 -13.06 -11.62 -5.82
C VAL A 64 -14.14 -11.61 -4.74
N ASP A 65 -14.80 -12.76 -4.58
CA ASP A 65 -15.59 -13.04 -3.39
C ASP A 65 -14.65 -13.63 -2.31
N PRO A 66 -14.53 -13.03 -1.13
CA PRO A 66 -13.62 -13.50 -0.08
C PRO A 66 -13.86 -14.96 0.36
N GLU A 67 -15.08 -15.46 0.23
CA GLU A 67 -15.42 -16.82 0.63
C GLU A 67 -14.94 -17.87 -0.38
N THR A 68 -14.82 -17.50 -1.65
CA THR A 68 -14.46 -18.40 -2.74
C THR A 68 -13.18 -18.02 -3.47
N ALA A 69 -12.53 -16.94 -3.05
CA ALA A 69 -11.31 -16.43 -3.67
C ALA A 69 -10.21 -17.49 -3.72
N ASP A 70 -9.55 -17.58 -4.87
CA ASP A 70 -8.33 -18.34 -5.01
C ASP A 70 -7.22 -17.72 -4.18
N ARG A 71 -6.69 -18.47 -3.24
CA ARG A 71 -5.62 -18.05 -2.30
C ARG A 71 -4.26 -18.60 -2.71
N GLU A 72 -4.18 -19.31 -3.80
CA GLU A 72 -2.90 -19.78 -4.34
C GLU A 72 -2.28 -18.72 -5.25
N ALA A 73 -0.96 -18.64 -5.23
CA ALA A 73 -0.22 -17.85 -6.20
C ALA A 73 0.17 -18.72 -7.39
N HIS A 74 0.07 -18.17 -8.59
CA HIS A 74 0.30 -18.87 -9.83
C HIS A 74 1.51 -18.33 -10.61
N ASP A 75 1.96 -19.06 -11.60
CA ASP A 75 3.10 -18.71 -12.45
C ASP A 75 2.95 -17.32 -13.11
N TYR A 76 1.72 -16.93 -13.46
CA TYR A 76 1.45 -15.61 -14.05
C TYR A 76 1.59 -14.47 -13.03
N ASP A 77 1.28 -14.72 -11.75
CA ASP A 77 1.49 -13.76 -10.66
C ASP A 77 3.00 -13.53 -10.45
N GLU A 78 3.75 -14.65 -10.37
CA GLU A 78 5.20 -14.60 -10.23
C GLU A 78 5.83 -13.88 -11.42
N LYS A 79 5.40 -14.22 -12.64
CA LYS A 79 5.95 -13.62 -13.85
C LYS A 79 5.79 -12.10 -13.85
N LEU A 80 4.62 -11.57 -13.52
CA LEU A 80 4.35 -10.13 -13.46
C LEU A 80 5.31 -9.43 -12.49
N LEU A 81 5.49 -10.01 -11.31
CA LEU A 81 6.35 -9.43 -10.27
C LEU A 81 7.82 -9.56 -10.65
N ARG A 82 8.22 -10.70 -11.23
CA ARG A 82 9.59 -10.96 -11.66
C ARG A 82 10.02 -10.05 -12.80
N ASP A 83 9.16 -9.81 -13.80
CA ASP A 83 9.43 -8.89 -14.92
C ASP A 83 9.77 -7.47 -14.39
N PHE A 84 9.04 -6.99 -13.37
CA PHE A 84 9.36 -5.74 -12.70
C PHE A 84 10.71 -5.78 -11.97
N ALA A 85 10.96 -6.84 -11.19
CA ALA A 85 12.19 -6.96 -10.42
C ALA A 85 13.42 -7.06 -11.34
N GLU A 86 13.33 -7.79 -12.44
CA GLU A 86 14.41 -7.91 -13.44
C GLU A 86 14.75 -6.55 -14.06
N ARG A 87 13.73 -5.75 -14.35
CA ARG A 87 13.91 -4.45 -15.00
C ARG A 87 14.47 -3.38 -14.05
N TYR A 88 13.93 -3.29 -12.84
CA TYR A 88 14.21 -2.17 -11.94
C TYR A 88 15.14 -2.51 -10.78
N PHE A 89 15.20 -3.78 -10.39
CA PHE A 89 15.98 -4.28 -9.25
C PHE A 89 16.72 -5.57 -9.58
N PRO A 90 17.55 -5.62 -10.66
CA PRO A 90 18.16 -6.88 -11.11
C PRO A 90 19.00 -7.58 -10.04
N GLY A 91 19.63 -6.82 -9.13
CA GLY A 91 20.34 -7.38 -7.98
C GLY A 91 19.44 -7.99 -6.89
N GLY A 92 18.13 -7.74 -6.96
CA GLY A 92 17.11 -8.32 -6.07
C GLY A 92 16.39 -9.52 -6.67
N CYS A 93 16.58 -9.80 -7.97
CA CYS A 93 15.82 -10.79 -8.71
C CYS A 93 16.58 -12.14 -8.80
N GLY A 94 16.72 -12.82 -7.67
CA GLY A 94 17.19 -14.20 -7.58
C GLY A 94 16.02 -15.19 -7.48
N PRO A 95 16.24 -16.40 -6.96
CA PRO A 95 15.19 -17.39 -6.78
C PRO A 95 14.01 -16.88 -5.96
N THR A 96 12.81 -17.29 -6.32
CA THR A 96 11.62 -17.03 -5.52
C THR A 96 11.69 -17.81 -4.23
N MET A 97 11.54 -17.10 -3.11
CA MET A 97 11.54 -17.68 -1.78
C MET A 97 10.12 -17.94 -1.31
N ASP A 98 9.20 -17.01 -1.60
CA ASP A 98 7.80 -17.11 -1.22
C ASP A 98 6.93 -16.21 -2.11
N LEU A 99 5.69 -16.66 -2.32
CA LEU A 99 4.62 -15.88 -2.92
C LEU A 99 3.40 -15.99 -2.01
N GLN A 100 2.80 -14.87 -1.66
CA GLN A 100 1.64 -14.86 -0.79
C GLN A 100 0.52 -14.05 -1.38
N THR A 101 -0.68 -14.61 -1.36
CA THR A 101 -1.90 -13.90 -1.72
C THR A 101 -2.45 -13.14 -0.53
N CYS A 102 -3.02 -12.00 -0.79
CA CYS A 102 -3.83 -11.26 0.17
C CYS A 102 -4.99 -10.56 -0.57
N MET A 103 -5.75 -9.75 0.15
CA MET A 103 -6.84 -8.97 -0.46
C MET A 103 -6.74 -7.52 -0.03
N PHE A 104 -6.97 -6.61 -0.98
CA PHE A 104 -7.42 -5.27 -0.67
C PHE A 104 -8.93 -5.27 -0.52
N THR A 105 -9.47 -4.32 0.20
CA THR A 105 -10.89 -4.00 0.21
C THR A 105 -11.00 -2.55 -0.23
N ASN A 106 -11.34 -2.34 -1.49
CA ASN A 106 -11.29 -1.03 -2.13
C ASN A 106 -12.64 -0.34 -2.06
N THR A 107 -12.62 0.95 -1.77
CA THR A 107 -13.74 1.85 -2.01
C THR A 107 -13.64 2.43 -3.42
N PRO A 108 -14.74 2.95 -4.01
CA PRO A 108 -14.72 3.51 -5.37
C PRO A 108 -13.72 4.64 -5.59
N ASP A 109 -13.35 5.35 -4.53
CA ASP A 109 -12.39 6.46 -4.54
C ASP A 109 -11.06 6.13 -3.87
N ASN A 110 -10.86 4.89 -3.44
CA ASN A 110 -9.67 4.40 -2.74
C ASN A 110 -9.38 5.12 -1.40
N HIS A 111 -10.33 5.85 -0.84
CA HIS A 111 -10.24 6.42 0.51
C HIS A 111 -10.87 5.49 1.55
N PHE A 112 -10.56 5.73 2.82
CA PHE A 112 -11.18 5.01 3.94
C PHE A 112 -12.66 5.36 4.08
N VAL A 113 -13.41 4.54 4.81
CA VAL A 113 -14.72 4.91 5.35
C VAL A 113 -14.64 4.85 6.87
N LEU A 114 -14.94 5.98 7.52
CA LEU A 114 -15.00 6.13 8.98
C LEU A 114 -16.25 6.99 9.27
N ASP A 115 -17.30 6.38 9.83
CA ASP A 115 -18.54 7.12 10.07
C ASP A 115 -19.41 6.49 11.15
N LEU A 116 -20.49 7.18 11.52
CA LEU A 116 -21.63 6.64 12.22
C LEU A 116 -22.65 6.08 11.23
N HIS A 117 -23.38 5.06 11.65
CA HIS A 117 -24.47 4.52 10.84
C HIS A 117 -25.58 5.58 10.67
N PRO A 118 -26.05 5.86 9.44
CA PRO A 118 -27.01 6.94 9.20
C PRO A 118 -28.33 6.75 9.93
N ASP A 119 -28.83 5.52 10.07
CA ASP A 119 -30.09 5.21 10.73
C ASP A 119 -29.91 4.79 12.21
N TYR A 120 -28.69 4.46 12.61
CA TYR A 120 -28.37 3.97 13.96
C TYR A 120 -27.14 4.69 14.51
N PRO A 121 -27.28 5.95 14.99
CA PRO A 121 -26.15 6.79 15.39
C PRO A 121 -25.30 6.23 16.54
N GLN A 122 -25.79 5.24 17.26
CA GLN A 122 -25.04 4.49 18.29
C GLN A 122 -24.08 3.44 17.68
N VAL A 123 -24.12 3.23 16.36
CA VAL A 123 -23.22 2.31 15.65
C VAL A 123 -22.18 3.10 14.88
N SER A 124 -20.92 2.96 15.25
CA SER A 124 -19.79 3.46 14.49
C SER A 124 -19.19 2.32 13.66
N PHE A 125 -18.70 2.62 12.47
CA PHE A 125 -18.07 1.63 11.60
C PHE A 125 -16.88 2.21 10.87
N ALA A 126 -15.96 1.32 10.49
CA ALA A 126 -14.75 1.66 9.76
C ALA A 126 -14.42 0.64 8.67
N SER A 127 -14.05 1.11 7.49
CA SER A 127 -13.36 0.35 6.46
C SER A 127 -12.07 1.11 6.06
N PRO A 128 -11.01 1.03 6.90
CA PRO A 128 -9.78 1.78 6.70
C PRO A 128 -8.80 0.97 5.86
N CYS A 129 -9.20 0.56 4.66
CA CYS A 129 -8.49 -0.42 3.85
C CYS A 129 -7.89 0.19 2.57
N SER A 130 -8.41 -0.13 1.39
CA SER A 130 -7.94 0.32 0.08
C SER A 130 -6.41 0.15 -0.11
N GLY A 131 -5.86 -0.94 0.43
CA GLY A 131 -4.44 -1.32 0.28
C GLY A 131 -3.42 -0.49 1.09
N HIS A 132 -3.85 0.50 1.89
CA HIS A 132 -2.89 1.40 2.57
C HIS A 132 -3.24 1.79 4.01
N GLY A 133 -4.21 1.14 4.64
CA GLY A 133 -4.77 1.53 5.94
C GLY A 133 -3.96 1.10 7.17
N TYR A 134 -3.21 0.01 7.10
CA TYR A 134 -2.56 -0.60 8.26
C TYR A 134 -1.72 0.38 9.10
N LYS A 135 -0.95 1.24 8.47
CA LYS A 135 -0.11 2.26 9.14
C LYS A 135 -0.89 3.29 9.95
N PHE A 136 -2.20 3.40 9.74
CA PHE A 136 -3.09 4.33 10.45
C PHE A 136 -3.88 3.68 11.58
N ALA A 137 -3.62 2.41 11.91
CA ALA A 137 -4.40 1.65 12.89
C ALA A 137 -4.55 2.37 14.24
N SER A 138 -3.51 3.04 14.74
CA SER A 138 -3.55 3.75 16.02
C SER A 138 -4.51 4.95 16.00
N VAL A 139 -4.39 5.83 14.99
CA VAL A 139 -5.27 7.00 14.89
C VAL A 139 -6.69 6.63 14.53
N ILE A 140 -6.88 5.57 13.73
CA ILE A 140 -8.22 5.05 13.43
C ILE A 140 -8.86 4.48 14.70
N GLY A 141 -8.10 3.78 15.54
CA GLY A 141 -8.57 3.31 16.84
C GLY A 141 -9.02 4.46 17.74
N GLU A 142 -8.28 5.57 17.79
CA GLU A 142 -8.66 6.78 18.53
C GLU A 142 -9.96 7.37 17.97
N VAL A 143 -10.07 7.57 16.66
CA VAL A 143 -11.28 8.06 15.99
C VAL A 143 -12.49 7.19 16.32
N MET A 144 -12.34 5.87 16.23
CA MET A 144 -13.45 4.95 16.49
C MET A 144 -13.87 4.94 17.96
N ALA A 145 -12.93 5.09 18.90
CA ALA A 145 -13.25 5.25 20.32
C ALA A 145 -14.04 6.55 20.57
N ASP A 146 -13.58 7.68 20.03
CA ASP A 146 -14.26 8.96 20.13
C ASP A 146 -15.70 8.87 19.58
N LEU A 147 -15.87 8.29 18.39
CA LEU A 147 -17.19 8.12 17.77
C LEU A 147 -18.10 7.19 18.59
N ALA A 148 -17.56 6.15 19.19
CA ALA A 148 -18.34 5.21 20.01
C ALA A 148 -18.77 5.84 21.35
N GLU A 149 -17.94 6.68 21.95
CA GLU A 149 -18.21 7.29 23.26
C GLU A 149 -19.10 8.53 23.14
N THR A 150 -18.83 9.39 22.17
CA THR A 150 -19.42 10.73 22.11
C THR A 150 -20.11 11.06 20.78
N GLY A 151 -19.94 10.24 19.76
CA GLY A 151 -20.44 10.49 18.41
C GLY A 151 -19.63 11.51 17.61
N ILE A 152 -18.58 12.08 18.20
CA ILE A 152 -17.70 13.08 17.54
C ILE A 152 -16.24 12.77 17.82
N THR A 153 -15.35 13.22 16.94
CA THR A 153 -13.90 13.14 17.12
C THR A 153 -13.26 14.48 16.83
N ARG A 154 -12.08 14.73 17.43
CA ARG A 154 -11.27 15.92 17.15
C ARG A 154 -10.55 15.88 15.79
N HIS A 155 -10.45 14.69 15.20
CA HIS A 155 -9.81 14.52 13.91
C HIS A 155 -10.75 14.92 12.78
N ASP A 156 -10.22 15.56 11.74
CA ASP A 156 -10.98 15.82 10.53
C ASP A 156 -11.13 14.52 9.72
N ILE A 157 -12.31 13.92 9.80
CA ILE A 157 -12.68 12.72 9.05
C ILE A 157 -13.64 13.03 7.88
N SER A 158 -13.78 14.28 7.49
CA SER A 158 -14.72 14.71 6.43
C SER A 158 -14.50 13.96 5.11
N LEU A 159 -13.22 13.70 4.75
CA LEU A 159 -12.85 12.93 3.56
C LEU A 159 -13.29 11.46 3.63
N PHE A 160 -13.55 10.93 4.83
CA PHE A 160 -13.81 9.51 5.06
C PHE A 160 -15.28 9.20 5.35
N ARG A 161 -16.15 10.19 5.32
CA ARG A 161 -17.57 10.00 5.58
C ARG A 161 -18.27 9.23 4.46
N LEU A 162 -19.28 8.43 4.83
CA LEU A 162 -19.99 7.56 3.89
C LEU A 162 -20.78 8.37 2.85
N ASP A 163 -21.30 9.53 3.20
CA ASP A 163 -22.15 10.33 2.33
C ASP A 163 -21.45 10.76 1.03
N ARG A 164 -20.13 10.87 1.02
CA ARG A 164 -19.35 11.16 -0.20
C ARG A 164 -19.49 10.08 -1.28
N LEU A 165 -19.76 8.82 -0.88
CA LEU A 165 -19.93 7.69 -1.81
C LEU A 165 -21.39 7.50 -2.25
N THR A 166 -22.35 8.08 -1.53
CA THR A 166 -23.79 7.91 -1.76
C THR A 166 -24.42 9.08 -2.49
N GLN A 167 -23.75 10.24 -2.59
CA GLN A 167 -24.24 11.38 -3.36
C GLN A 167 -23.93 11.22 -4.85
N PRO A 168 -24.86 11.54 -5.77
CA PRO A 168 -24.56 11.51 -7.21
C PRO A 168 -23.44 12.53 -7.52
N SER A 169 -22.27 11.97 -7.74
CA SER A 169 -21.02 12.52 -8.30
C SER A 169 -20.78 14.04 -8.21
N ARG A 170 -20.08 14.48 -7.16
CA ARG A 170 -18.87 15.26 -7.45
C ARG A 170 -17.76 14.24 -7.74
N ARG A 171 -17.50 13.92 -9.02
CA ARG A 171 -16.27 13.18 -9.38
C ARG A 171 -15.11 13.96 -8.76
N PRO A 172 -14.23 13.34 -7.95
CA PRO A 172 -12.95 13.94 -7.65
C PRO A 172 -12.31 14.21 -9.01
N SER A 173 -11.83 15.44 -9.23
CA SER A 173 -10.99 15.72 -10.39
C SER A 173 -9.91 14.63 -10.44
N ALA A 174 -9.76 14.00 -11.61
CA ALA A 174 -8.69 13.05 -11.87
C ALA A 174 -7.41 13.55 -11.20
N MET A 175 -6.62 12.64 -10.62
CA MET A 175 -5.30 12.99 -10.12
C MET A 175 -4.65 13.93 -11.14
N PRO A 176 -4.04 15.05 -10.71
CA PRO A 176 -3.39 15.93 -11.65
C PRO A 176 -2.41 15.11 -12.47
N ASP A 177 -2.57 15.15 -13.81
CA ASP A 177 -1.60 14.56 -14.72
C ASP A 177 -0.24 15.17 -14.37
N PHE A 178 0.65 14.34 -13.84
CA PHE A 178 2.04 14.74 -13.69
C PHE A 178 2.56 14.98 -15.10
N PRO A 179 3.07 16.19 -15.42
CA PRO A 179 3.61 16.45 -16.75
C PRO A 179 4.70 15.42 -17.04
N ALA A 180 4.59 14.77 -18.21
CA ALA A 180 5.65 13.93 -18.73
C ALA A 180 6.96 14.73 -18.67
N ARG A 181 7.99 14.18 -17.99
CA ARG A 181 9.31 14.82 -17.97
C ARG A 181 9.79 14.98 -19.40
N SER A 182 10.14 16.21 -19.76
CA SER A 182 10.86 16.48 -21.01
C SER A 182 12.16 15.66 -21.03
N THR A 183 12.44 15.06 -22.17
CA THR A 183 13.64 14.21 -22.41
C THR A 183 14.89 15.05 -22.66
N ASP A 184 14.97 16.27 -22.17
CA ASP A 184 16.15 17.12 -22.30
C ASP A 184 17.11 16.81 -21.18
N GLY A 185 18.19 16.05 -21.52
CA GLY A 185 19.21 15.63 -20.60
C GLY A 185 20.04 16.80 -20.10
N GLU A 186 19.80 17.24 -18.88
CA GLU A 186 20.77 18.01 -18.11
C GLU A 186 21.38 17.12 -17.02
N ALA A 187 22.69 16.98 -17.13
CA ALA A 187 23.53 16.23 -16.21
C ALA A 187 23.47 16.87 -14.81
N TYR A 188 23.05 16.07 -13.83
CA TYR A 188 23.10 16.46 -12.41
C TYR A 188 24.55 16.37 -11.92
N GLU A 189 25.18 17.52 -11.69
CA GLU A 189 26.47 17.59 -10.98
C GLU A 189 26.31 17.09 -9.54
N GLN A 190 27.12 16.10 -9.19
CA GLN A 190 27.21 15.52 -7.85
C GLN A 190 27.84 16.55 -6.88
N ASN A 191 27.03 17.20 -6.08
CA ASN A 191 27.53 17.96 -4.94
C ASN A 191 27.53 17.05 -3.69
N SER A 192 28.67 16.43 -3.43
CA SER A 192 28.92 15.57 -2.27
C SER A 192 29.09 16.44 -1.01
N HIS A 193 28.00 16.69 -0.30
CA HIS A 193 28.07 17.12 1.10
C HIS A 193 27.62 15.97 1.99
N SER A 194 28.61 15.34 2.65
CA SER A 194 28.41 14.30 3.66
C SER A 194 27.66 14.87 4.86
N ARG A 195 26.36 14.60 4.97
CA ARG A 195 25.60 14.75 6.23
C ARG A 195 25.65 13.44 6.99
N SER A 196 26.36 13.42 8.10
CA SER A 196 26.33 12.31 9.06
C SER A 196 24.96 12.28 9.75
N PHE A 197 24.22 11.20 9.54
CA PHE A 197 23.00 10.93 10.30
C PHE A 197 23.35 10.34 11.68
N PRO A 198 22.66 10.71 12.77
CA PRO A 198 22.88 10.11 14.07
C PRO A 198 22.50 8.62 14.05
N ARG A 199 23.30 7.78 14.73
CA ARG A 199 23.03 6.33 14.86
C ARG A 199 21.73 6.13 15.62
N VAL A 200 20.82 5.33 15.02
CA VAL A 200 19.62 4.84 15.70
C VAL A 200 20.06 3.86 16.81
N PRO A 201 19.54 3.98 18.05
CA PRO A 201 19.85 3.03 19.11
C PRO A 201 19.37 1.61 18.76
N ASP A 202 20.13 0.61 19.22
CA ASP A 202 19.89 -0.82 19.05
C ASP A 202 18.53 -1.20 19.70
N VAL A 203 17.48 -1.31 18.90
CA VAL A 203 16.14 -1.70 19.37
C VAL A 203 16.08 -3.22 19.33
N ARG A 204 16.22 -3.89 20.49
CA ARG A 204 15.98 -5.34 20.59
C ARG A 204 14.50 -5.63 20.28
N PRO A 205 14.22 -6.67 19.48
CA PRO A 205 12.83 -7.06 19.24
C PRO A 205 12.20 -7.60 20.53
N PHE A 206 11.04 -7.07 20.87
CA PHE A 206 10.14 -7.64 21.86
C PHE A 206 9.30 -8.72 21.16
N TRP A 207 9.64 -10.01 21.39
CA TRP A 207 8.79 -11.21 21.34
C TRP A 207 9.19 -12.09 22.51
#